data_e896fa1c3dda15698f6e8f3dd480f173
#
_entry.id   e896fa1c3dda15698f6e8f3dd480f173
#
_cell.length_a   1.000
_cell.length_b   1.000
_cell.length_c   1.000
_cell.angle_alpha   90.00
_cell.angle_beta   90.00
_cell.angle_gamma   90.00
#
_symmetry.space_group_name_H-M   'P 1'
#
loop_
_entity.id
_entity.type
_entity.pdbx_description
1 polymer ?
#
loop_
_entity_poly.entity_id
_entity_poly.type
_entity_poly.pdbx_seq_one_letter_code
_entity_poly.pdbx_strand_id
1 'polypeptide(L)'
;MGERSWPATPGEGWSAADRPPLLVSACLLGVACNHEARANTSEAVVALRRTRRLVPVCPEVAGGLPTPRPAAEIQPSGRVCTAAGDDVTDAYERGAAHAVRLARAVGATGAVLKARSPSCGCHEVYDGSFTRTRVPGEGVTARALRAAGVPVWSEEDVEAGTVDLQPGDEGR
;
A
#
# COMPACT_ATOMS: atom_id res chain seq x y z
N MET A 1 -20.92 1.57 18.88
CA MET A 1 -20.45 1.22 17.52
C MET A 1 -20.14 -0.27 17.60
N GLY A 2 -20.93 -1.10 16.94
CA GLY A 2 -20.75 -2.55 16.97
C GLY A 2 -19.52 -2.96 16.17
N GLU A 3 -18.63 -3.68 16.82
CA GLU A 3 -17.55 -4.39 16.13
C GLU A 3 -18.19 -5.35 15.14
N ARG A 4 -17.87 -5.18 13.85
CA ARG A 4 -18.28 -6.14 12.83
C ARG A 4 -17.37 -7.35 12.96
N SER A 5 -17.82 -8.38 13.64
CA SER A 5 -17.17 -9.68 13.58
C SER A 5 -17.39 -10.29 12.20
N TRP A 6 -16.34 -10.50 11.46
CA TRP A 6 -16.38 -11.21 10.18
C TRP A 6 -16.42 -12.72 10.46
N PRO A 7 -17.28 -13.49 9.78
CA PRO A 7 -17.27 -14.94 9.94
C PRO A 7 -15.93 -15.53 9.48
N ALA A 8 -15.44 -16.49 10.22
CA ALA A 8 -14.10 -17.08 10.05
C ALA A 8 -13.84 -17.80 8.71
N THR A 9 -14.87 -18.05 7.92
CA THR A 9 -14.75 -18.73 6.63
C THR A 9 -15.59 -18.01 5.59
N PRO A 10 -15.07 -17.77 4.35
CA PRO A 10 -15.90 -17.30 3.25
C PRO A 10 -16.98 -18.35 2.95
N GLY A 11 -18.22 -18.04 3.30
CA GLY A 11 -19.36 -18.89 2.96
C GLY A 11 -19.80 -18.69 1.52
N GLU A 12 -20.42 -19.71 0.93
CA GLU A 12 -21.21 -19.54 -0.30
C GLU A 12 -22.29 -18.49 -0.03
N GLY A 13 -22.26 -17.38 -0.81
CA GLY A 13 -23.24 -16.29 -0.70
C GLY A 13 -22.69 -14.95 -0.21
N TRP A 14 -21.40 -14.80 0.08
CA TRP A 14 -20.82 -13.51 0.42
C TRP A 14 -20.89 -12.53 -0.75
N SER A 15 -21.56 -11.40 -0.54
CA SER A 15 -21.46 -10.29 -1.48
C SER A 15 -20.05 -9.66 -1.40
N ALA A 16 -19.66 -8.96 -2.45
CA ALA A 16 -18.36 -8.25 -2.43
C ALA A 16 -18.28 -7.23 -1.28
N ALA A 17 -19.42 -6.70 -0.81
CA ALA A 17 -19.50 -5.76 0.30
C ALA A 17 -19.26 -6.41 1.67
N ASP A 18 -19.50 -7.71 1.78
CA ASP A 18 -19.36 -8.46 3.04
C ASP A 18 -17.91 -8.93 3.29
N ARG A 19 -17.02 -8.79 2.29
CA ARG A 19 -15.63 -9.20 2.42
C ARG A 19 -14.83 -8.17 3.21
N PRO A 20 -13.88 -8.62 4.08
CA PRO A 20 -13.01 -7.69 4.80
C PRO A 20 -12.25 -6.77 3.84
N PRO A 21 -12.26 -5.45 4.08
CA PRO A 21 -11.57 -4.51 3.21
C PRO A 21 -10.05 -4.63 3.36
N LEU A 22 -9.36 -4.62 2.23
CA LEU A 22 -7.91 -4.59 2.13
C LEU A 22 -7.50 -3.40 1.27
N LEU A 23 -6.69 -2.49 1.82
CA LEU A 23 -6.14 -1.39 1.05
C LEU A 23 -5.06 -1.92 0.12
N VAL A 24 -5.04 -1.49 -1.14
CA VAL A 24 -4.08 -2.02 -2.13
C VAL A 24 -3.51 -0.88 -2.96
N SER A 25 -2.19 -0.90 -3.18
CA SER A 25 -1.57 0.01 -4.17
C SER A 25 -2.24 -0.16 -5.53
N ALA A 26 -2.85 0.89 -6.05
CA ALA A 26 -3.68 0.84 -7.26
C ALA A 26 -2.93 0.28 -8.48
N CYS A 27 -1.62 0.53 -8.59
CA CYS A 27 -0.80 -0.01 -9.66
C CYS A 27 -0.74 -1.55 -9.66
N LEU A 28 -0.87 -2.20 -8.50
CA LEU A 28 -0.91 -3.66 -8.38
C LEU A 28 -2.21 -4.26 -8.92
N LEU A 29 -3.24 -3.45 -9.08
CA LEU A 29 -4.57 -3.83 -9.59
C LEU A 29 -4.78 -3.47 -11.07
N GLY A 30 -3.73 -3.06 -11.77
CA GLY A 30 -3.79 -2.73 -13.20
C GLY A 30 -4.00 -1.25 -13.50
N VAL A 31 -4.01 -0.37 -12.49
CA VAL A 31 -4.12 1.08 -12.72
C VAL A 31 -2.76 1.65 -13.15
N ALA A 32 -2.73 2.36 -14.28
CA ALA A 32 -1.51 2.97 -14.83
C ALA A 32 -1.13 4.26 -14.07
N CYS A 33 -0.80 4.14 -12.78
CA CYS A 33 -0.54 5.26 -11.88
C CYS A 33 0.85 5.28 -11.23
N ASN A 34 1.76 4.37 -11.63
CA ASN A 34 3.14 4.45 -11.19
C ASN A 34 3.83 5.68 -11.78
N HIS A 35 5.06 5.97 -11.37
CA HIS A 35 5.78 7.17 -11.83
C HIS A 35 6.00 7.23 -13.33
N GLU A 36 5.99 6.09 -14.03
CA GLU A 36 6.11 5.98 -15.48
C GLU A 36 4.76 5.89 -16.21
N ALA A 37 3.64 6.15 -15.55
CA ALA A 37 2.28 5.97 -16.06
C ALA A 37 2.00 4.53 -16.53
N ARG A 38 2.55 3.53 -15.81
CA ARG A 38 2.33 2.10 -16.05
C ARG A 38 1.70 1.43 -14.85
N ALA A 39 1.08 0.28 -15.07
CA ALA A 39 0.65 -0.62 -14.02
C ALA A 39 1.78 -1.59 -13.62
N ASN A 40 1.72 -2.08 -12.39
CA ASN A 40 2.58 -3.14 -11.87
C ASN A 40 1.69 -4.32 -11.42
N THR A 41 0.79 -4.75 -12.29
CA THR A 41 -0.24 -5.75 -11.97
C THR A 41 0.38 -7.00 -11.35
N SER A 42 -0.11 -7.40 -10.17
CA SER A 42 0.21 -8.67 -9.53
C SER A 42 -1.01 -9.57 -9.54
N GLU A 43 -0.94 -10.67 -10.26
CA GLU A 43 -2.05 -11.65 -10.34
C GLU A 43 -2.38 -12.26 -8.97
N ALA A 44 -1.37 -12.47 -8.13
CA ALA A 44 -1.57 -12.96 -6.77
C ALA A 44 -2.38 -11.96 -5.93
N VAL A 45 -2.06 -10.66 -6.04
CA VAL A 45 -2.82 -9.61 -5.34
C VAL A 45 -4.23 -9.48 -5.90
N VAL A 46 -4.39 -9.51 -7.22
CA VAL A 46 -5.72 -9.47 -7.87
C VAL A 46 -6.58 -10.65 -7.44
N ALA A 47 -5.97 -11.84 -7.24
CA ALA A 47 -6.70 -13.04 -6.80
C ALA A 47 -7.31 -12.89 -5.39
N LEU A 48 -6.78 -12.01 -4.55
CA LEU A 48 -7.33 -11.72 -3.21
C LEU A 48 -8.77 -11.21 -3.25
N ARG A 49 -9.25 -10.69 -4.40
CA ARG A 49 -10.64 -10.29 -4.58
C ARG A 49 -11.66 -11.40 -4.29
N ARG A 50 -11.22 -12.65 -4.28
CA ARG A 50 -12.09 -13.79 -3.96
C ARG A 50 -12.51 -13.80 -2.49
N THR A 51 -11.64 -13.33 -1.60
CA THR A 51 -11.82 -13.34 -0.14
C THR A 51 -11.81 -11.96 0.49
N ARG A 52 -11.39 -10.93 -0.24
CA ARG A 52 -11.21 -9.55 0.25
C ARG A 52 -11.92 -8.55 -0.64
N ARG A 53 -12.37 -7.46 -0.06
CA ARG A 53 -12.80 -6.26 -0.80
C ARG A 53 -11.57 -5.38 -1.02
N LEU A 54 -11.04 -5.39 -2.24
CA LEU A 54 -9.85 -4.62 -2.57
C LEU A 54 -10.20 -3.15 -2.75
N VAL A 55 -9.55 -2.28 -1.97
CA VAL A 55 -9.74 -0.82 -2.00
C VAL A 55 -8.47 -0.19 -2.56
N PRO A 56 -8.50 0.29 -3.83
CA PRO A 56 -7.32 0.83 -4.46
C PRO A 56 -6.94 2.21 -3.92
N VAL A 57 -5.65 2.45 -3.78
CA VAL A 57 -5.09 3.77 -3.47
C VAL A 57 -3.74 3.95 -4.17
N CYS A 58 -3.51 5.12 -4.75
CA CYS A 58 -2.17 5.58 -5.11
C CYS A 58 -1.86 6.80 -4.25
N PRO A 59 -1.05 6.65 -3.18
CA PRO A 59 -0.79 7.75 -2.26
C PRO A 59 -0.09 8.93 -2.94
N GLU A 60 0.76 8.68 -3.92
CA GLU A 60 1.47 9.74 -4.63
C GLU A 60 0.49 10.61 -5.45
N VAL A 61 -0.45 9.98 -6.16
CA VAL A 61 -1.52 10.70 -6.88
C VAL A 61 -2.46 11.41 -5.90
N ALA A 62 -2.84 10.74 -4.82
CA ALA A 62 -3.69 11.33 -3.78
C ALA A 62 -3.01 12.51 -3.06
N GLY A 63 -1.67 12.53 -3.02
CA GLY A 63 -0.87 13.63 -2.51
C GLY A 63 -0.73 14.82 -3.47
N GLY A 64 -1.24 14.69 -4.69
CA GLY A 64 -1.24 15.74 -5.70
C GLY A 64 -0.12 15.65 -6.73
N LEU A 65 0.60 14.53 -6.79
CA LEU A 65 1.63 14.33 -7.82
C LEU A 65 0.99 13.88 -9.15
N PRO A 66 1.51 14.37 -10.28
CA PRO A 66 1.00 13.98 -11.60
C PRO A 66 1.39 12.54 -11.97
N THR A 67 0.79 12.04 -13.03
CA THR A 67 1.17 10.79 -13.69
C THR A 67 1.36 11.07 -15.19
N PRO A 68 2.53 10.85 -15.78
CA PRO A 68 3.79 10.43 -15.15
C PRO A 68 4.43 11.51 -14.27
N ARG A 69 5.44 11.11 -13.50
CA ARG A 69 6.21 12.00 -12.62
C ARG A 69 7.67 11.56 -12.50
N PRO A 70 8.60 12.44 -12.14
CA PRO A 70 9.97 12.05 -11.85
C PRO A 70 10.02 11.01 -10.72
N ALA A 71 10.93 10.03 -10.84
CA ALA A 71 11.22 9.13 -9.75
C ALA A 71 11.77 9.91 -8.55
N ALA A 72 11.40 9.48 -7.36
CA ALA A 72 11.87 10.06 -6.12
C ALA A 72 12.39 8.98 -5.17
N GLU A 73 13.29 9.34 -4.28
CA GLU A 73 13.85 8.46 -3.26
C GLU A 73 13.87 9.16 -1.90
N ILE A 74 13.80 8.37 -0.84
CA ILE A 74 13.93 8.86 0.53
C ILE A 74 15.40 9.15 0.81
N GLN A 75 15.70 10.40 1.15
CA GLN A 75 17.05 10.83 1.50
C GLN A 75 17.43 10.41 2.93
N PRO A 76 18.73 10.34 3.28
CA PRO A 76 19.17 10.09 4.65
C PRO A 76 18.58 11.07 5.68
N SER A 77 18.21 12.27 5.26
CA SER A 77 17.51 13.27 6.07
C SER A 77 16.05 12.92 6.38
N GLY A 78 15.49 11.89 5.73
CA GLY A 78 14.06 11.54 5.78
C GLY A 78 13.19 12.29 4.77
N ARG A 79 13.72 13.26 4.05
CA ARG A 79 13.01 13.96 2.97
C ARG A 79 12.88 13.08 1.74
N VAL A 80 11.83 13.28 0.98
CA VAL A 80 11.65 12.62 -0.31
C VAL A 80 11.98 13.61 -1.41
N CYS A 81 13.00 13.29 -2.21
CA CYS A 81 13.47 14.18 -3.28
C CYS A 81 13.52 13.45 -4.63
N THR A 82 13.32 14.21 -5.71
CA THR A 82 13.58 13.73 -7.07
C THR A 82 15.08 13.72 -7.36
N ALA A 83 15.49 13.03 -8.44
CA ALA A 83 16.88 13.05 -8.90
C ALA A 83 17.36 14.46 -9.31
N ALA A 84 16.45 15.36 -9.64
CA ALA A 84 16.75 16.78 -9.92
C ALA A 84 16.90 17.61 -8.65
N GLY A 85 16.62 17.05 -7.46
CA GLY A 85 16.74 17.71 -6.18
C GLY A 85 15.46 18.39 -5.71
N ASP A 86 14.34 18.25 -6.42
CA ASP A 86 13.07 18.80 -6.00
C ASP A 86 12.55 18.06 -4.76
N ASP A 87 12.20 18.80 -3.73
CA ASP A 87 11.60 18.25 -2.52
C ASP A 87 10.10 18.02 -2.73
N VAL A 88 9.70 16.77 -2.65
CA VAL A 88 8.30 16.34 -2.78
C VAL A 88 7.74 15.73 -1.48
N THR A 89 8.42 15.93 -0.37
CA THR A 89 8.05 15.37 0.94
C THR A 89 6.60 15.68 1.31
N ASP A 90 6.17 16.92 1.17
CA ASP A 90 4.80 17.33 1.51
C ASP A 90 3.74 16.57 0.72
N ALA A 91 4.00 16.28 -0.56
CA ALA A 91 3.08 15.51 -1.39
C ALA A 91 2.99 14.05 -0.89
N TYR A 92 4.11 13.44 -0.53
CA TYR A 92 4.16 12.09 0.05
C TYR A 92 3.44 12.03 1.40
N GLU A 93 3.63 13.02 2.25
CA GLU A 93 2.94 13.11 3.55
C GLU A 93 1.42 13.30 3.39
N ARG A 94 0.98 14.16 2.48
CA ARG A 94 -0.46 14.29 2.16
C ARG A 94 -1.05 12.98 1.65
N GLY A 95 -0.34 12.28 0.79
CA GLY A 95 -0.75 10.98 0.26
C GLY A 95 -0.85 9.91 1.34
N ALA A 96 0.12 9.85 2.24
CA ALA A 96 0.11 8.95 3.38
C ALA A 96 -1.06 9.25 4.32
N ALA A 97 -1.31 10.52 4.63
CA ALA A 97 -2.46 10.93 5.44
C ALA A 97 -3.79 10.56 4.77
N HIS A 98 -3.89 10.68 3.44
CA HIS A 98 -5.06 10.23 2.68
C HIS A 98 -5.27 8.72 2.82
N ALA A 99 -4.21 7.92 2.65
CA ALA A 99 -4.29 6.46 2.77
C ALA A 99 -4.75 6.03 4.17
N VAL A 100 -4.24 6.68 5.23
CA VAL A 100 -4.68 6.42 6.61
C VAL A 100 -6.15 6.76 6.80
N ARG A 101 -6.62 7.92 6.31
CA ARG A 101 -8.04 8.28 6.38
C ARG A 101 -8.91 7.30 5.62
N LEU A 102 -8.51 6.88 4.42
CA LEU A 102 -9.23 5.90 3.62
C LEU A 102 -9.30 4.55 4.34
N ALA A 103 -8.18 4.06 4.87
CA ALA A 103 -8.12 2.81 5.61
C ALA A 103 -9.12 2.80 6.80
N ARG A 104 -9.16 3.89 7.56
CA ARG A 104 -10.11 4.07 8.68
C ARG A 104 -11.55 4.14 8.20
N ALA A 105 -11.82 4.91 7.15
CA ALA A 105 -13.18 5.09 6.63
C ALA A 105 -13.80 3.80 6.11
N VAL A 106 -12.99 2.91 5.50
CA VAL A 106 -13.48 1.63 4.98
C VAL A 106 -13.38 0.49 5.99
N GLY A 107 -12.72 0.70 7.13
CA GLY A 107 -12.43 -0.34 8.11
C GLY A 107 -11.45 -1.37 7.57
N ALA A 108 -10.36 -0.91 6.92
CA ALA A 108 -9.38 -1.81 6.32
C ALA A 108 -8.70 -2.68 7.39
N THR A 109 -8.67 -3.98 7.12
CA THR A 109 -8.04 -4.98 8.01
C THR A 109 -6.55 -5.14 7.75
N GLY A 110 -6.03 -4.49 6.72
CA GLY A 110 -4.62 -4.47 6.34
C GLY A 110 -4.40 -3.74 5.03
N ALA A 111 -3.17 -3.70 4.58
CA ALA A 111 -2.78 -3.11 3.30
C ALA A 111 -1.73 -3.96 2.58
N VAL A 112 -1.89 -4.12 1.26
CA VAL A 112 -0.87 -4.69 0.37
C VAL A 112 -0.35 -3.58 -0.52
N LEU A 113 0.91 -3.25 -0.35
CA LEU A 113 1.53 -2.08 -0.97
C LEU A 113 2.68 -2.49 -1.90
N LYS A 114 2.95 -1.63 -2.90
CA LYS A 114 4.03 -1.85 -3.88
C LYS A 114 5.40 -1.84 -3.21
N ALA A 115 6.15 -2.93 -3.32
CA ALA A 115 7.51 -3.04 -2.81
C ALA A 115 8.44 -1.95 -3.35
N ARG A 116 9.41 -1.55 -2.56
CA ARG A 116 10.52 -0.63 -2.88
C ARG A 116 10.11 0.80 -3.25
N SER A 117 8.82 1.13 -3.26
CA SER A 117 8.38 2.50 -3.51
C SER A 117 8.74 3.40 -2.31
N PRO A 118 9.15 4.66 -2.53
CA PRO A 118 9.36 5.61 -1.44
C PRO A 118 8.07 5.95 -0.67
N SER A 119 6.93 5.66 -1.26
CA SER A 119 5.62 5.76 -0.60
C SER A 119 5.21 4.44 0.05
N CYS A 120 5.23 3.36 -0.70
CA CYS A 120 4.55 2.11 -0.40
C CYS A 120 5.47 0.99 0.12
N GLY A 121 6.80 1.08 -0.06
CA GLY A 121 7.74 0.03 0.35
C GLY A 121 7.64 -0.27 1.84
N CYS A 122 7.60 -1.56 2.22
CA CYS A 122 7.38 -1.94 3.61
C CYS A 122 8.51 -2.78 4.23
N HIS A 123 9.52 -3.17 3.45
CA HIS A 123 10.69 -3.91 3.91
C HIS A 123 11.99 -3.21 3.53
N GLU A 124 12.07 -2.71 2.32
CA GLU A 124 13.22 -2.00 1.78
C GLU A 124 12.79 -0.84 0.87
N VAL A 125 13.64 0.16 0.79
CA VAL A 125 13.51 1.33 -0.07
C VAL A 125 14.85 1.63 -0.72
N TYR A 126 14.88 2.52 -1.70
CA TYR A 126 16.13 3.03 -2.25
C TYR A 126 16.76 4.08 -1.30
N ASP A 127 18.09 4.14 -1.29
CA ASP A 127 18.89 4.86 -0.29
C ASP A 127 19.01 6.37 -0.50
N GLY A 128 18.39 6.89 -1.54
CA GLY A 128 18.45 8.33 -1.88
C GLY A 128 19.58 8.70 -2.84
N SER A 129 20.42 7.75 -3.25
CA SER A 129 21.54 8.00 -4.15
C SER A 129 21.18 7.92 -5.64
N PHE A 130 20.00 7.41 -5.98
CA PHE A 130 19.58 7.13 -7.36
C PHE A 130 20.48 6.15 -8.11
N THR A 131 21.21 5.30 -7.38
CA THR A 131 22.10 4.26 -7.91
C THR A 131 21.48 2.86 -7.87
N ARG A 132 20.17 2.76 -7.56
CA ARG A 132 19.44 1.51 -7.35
C ARG A 132 19.93 0.71 -6.15
N THR A 133 20.61 1.35 -5.22
CA THR A 133 21.01 0.75 -3.95
C THR A 133 19.81 0.68 -3.01
N ARG A 134 19.54 -0.50 -2.48
CA ARG A 134 18.42 -0.74 -1.56
C ARG A 134 18.94 -0.86 -0.13
N VAL A 135 18.14 -0.35 0.80
CA VAL A 135 18.39 -0.42 2.24
C VAL A 135 17.12 -0.85 2.96
N PRO A 136 17.23 -1.53 4.10
CA PRO A 136 16.07 -1.79 4.95
C PRO A 136 15.40 -0.47 5.32
N GLY A 137 14.08 -0.41 5.17
CA GLY A 137 13.33 0.81 5.47
C GLY A 137 11.89 0.74 4.97
N GLU A 138 11.16 1.79 5.27
CA GLU A 138 9.74 1.90 4.94
C GLU A 138 9.45 3.19 4.17
N GLY A 139 8.57 3.08 3.20
CA GLY A 139 7.97 4.22 2.52
C GLY A 139 7.08 5.04 3.46
N VAL A 140 6.84 6.28 3.09
CA VAL A 140 6.10 7.25 3.93
C VAL A 140 4.70 6.73 4.27
N THR A 141 4.00 6.16 3.30
CA THR A 141 2.63 5.60 3.49
C THR A 141 2.64 4.31 4.30
N ALA A 142 3.58 3.39 4.02
CA ALA A 142 3.69 2.14 4.77
C ALA A 142 3.91 2.40 6.27
N ARG A 143 4.83 3.30 6.58
CA ARG A 143 5.10 3.74 7.96
C ARG A 143 3.88 4.38 8.63
N ALA A 144 3.17 5.26 7.91
CA ALA A 144 1.99 5.93 8.44
C ALA A 144 0.84 4.96 8.73
N LEU A 145 0.60 3.98 7.85
CA LEU A 145 -0.42 2.94 8.04
C LEU A 145 -0.08 2.06 9.25
N ARG A 146 1.17 1.60 9.39
CA ARG A 146 1.60 0.83 10.56
C ARG A 146 1.47 1.61 11.86
N ALA A 147 1.84 2.88 11.85
CA ALA A 147 1.64 3.77 13.01
C ALA A 147 0.16 3.95 13.38
N ALA A 148 -0.74 3.82 12.40
CA ALA A 148 -2.18 3.84 12.61
C ALA A 148 -2.79 2.48 13.00
N GLY A 149 -1.96 1.44 13.19
CA GLY A 149 -2.39 0.09 13.58
C GLY A 149 -2.85 -0.79 12.41
N VAL A 150 -2.60 -0.38 11.17
CA VAL A 150 -2.94 -1.17 9.98
C VAL A 150 -1.76 -2.05 9.59
N PRO A 151 -1.88 -3.38 9.60
CA PRO A 151 -0.84 -4.27 9.10
C PRO A 151 -0.52 -4.01 7.63
N VAL A 152 0.76 -4.04 7.27
CA VAL A 152 1.21 -3.75 5.90
C VAL A 152 2.11 -4.87 5.39
N TRP A 153 1.84 -5.32 4.19
CA TRP A 153 2.59 -6.32 3.43
C TRP A 153 2.90 -5.80 2.04
N SER A 154 3.87 -6.40 1.37
CA SER A 154 4.16 -6.15 -0.03
C SER A 154 3.44 -7.16 -0.94
N GLU A 155 3.39 -6.88 -2.25
CA GLU A 155 2.98 -7.86 -3.24
C GLU A 155 3.89 -9.10 -3.22
N GLU A 156 5.16 -8.94 -2.88
CA GLU A 156 6.13 -10.03 -2.80
C GLU A 156 5.81 -11.00 -1.65
N ASP A 157 5.32 -10.48 -0.52
CA ASP A 157 4.85 -11.33 0.59
C ASP A 157 3.64 -12.16 0.19
N VAL A 158 2.72 -11.58 -0.60
CA VAL A 158 1.54 -12.28 -1.13
C VAL A 158 1.96 -13.34 -2.15
N GLU A 159 2.86 -13.02 -3.07
CA GLU A 159 3.38 -13.93 -4.09
C GLU A 159 4.17 -15.10 -3.48
N ALA A 160 4.90 -14.85 -2.40
CA ALA A 160 5.62 -15.87 -1.65
C ALA A 160 4.71 -16.75 -0.76
N GLY A 161 3.44 -16.35 -0.58
CA GLY A 161 2.51 -17.07 0.31
C GLY A 161 2.90 -16.98 1.79
N THR A 162 3.69 -15.99 2.17
CA THR A 162 4.15 -15.79 3.56
C THR A 162 3.14 -15.04 4.43
N VAL A 163 2.07 -14.53 3.81
CA VAL A 163 1.03 -13.75 4.47
C VAL A 163 -0.25 -14.57 4.53
N ASP A 164 -0.70 -14.86 5.73
CA ASP A 164 -2.05 -15.38 5.93
C ASP A 164 -3.03 -14.19 5.97
N LEU A 165 -3.63 -13.92 4.79
CA LEU A 165 -4.71 -12.96 4.64
C LEU A 165 -6.08 -13.60 4.82
N GLN A 166 -6.15 -14.80 5.44
CA GLN A 166 -7.43 -15.42 5.76
C GLN A 166 -8.21 -14.53 6.73
N PRO A 167 -9.53 -14.43 6.62
CA PRO A 167 -10.35 -13.68 7.55
C PRO A 167 -10.21 -14.29 8.94
N GLY A 168 -9.49 -13.57 9.78
CA GLY A 168 -9.45 -13.62 11.25
C GLY A 168 -9.36 -14.97 11.93
N ASP A 169 -8.21 -15.29 12.47
CA ASP A 169 -8.14 -15.75 13.86
C ASP A 169 -7.61 -14.54 14.67
N GLU A 170 -8.51 -13.68 15.13
CA GLU A 170 -8.15 -12.73 16.17
C GLU A 170 -7.86 -13.54 17.41
N GLY A 171 -6.57 -13.60 17.71
CA GLY A 171 -5.96 -14.41 18.74
C GLY A 171 -6.72 -14.39 20.07
N ARG A 172 -6.82 -15.59 20.61
CA ARG A 172 -7.10 -15.82 22.04
C ARG A 172 -6.07 -15.12 22.93
#